data_e88536f55bb1acb4b50c6aed17dd09f2
#
_entry.id   e88536f55bb1acb4b50c6aed17dd09f2
#
_cell.length_a   1.000
_cell.length_b   1.000
_cell.length_c   1.000
_cell.angle_alpha   90.00
_cell.angle_beta   90.00
_cell.angle_gamma   90.00
#
_symmetry.space_group_name_H-M   'P 1'
#
loop_
_entity.id
_entity.type
_entity.pdbx_description
1 polymer ?
#
loop_
_entity_poly.entity_id
_entity_poly.type
_entity_poly.pdbx_seq_one_letter_code
_entity_poly.pdbx_strand_id
1 'polypeptide(L)'
;MTLELRKQYKYALVVPSSMGVRLTPANGQPMHCPGALMMHATSAETNVASISSCLGLPVKVLTTFVKDSPIAQFIKNDLAARRIEFEGKEVPQGGPWGYRHQFNLADSGFGSRGPRVQNDRAGEVGRTLNVKDFDLERLFGKEGVQIVHLSGLIGALSPETGQFCLELARAAKKHGTRISF
;
A
#
# COMPACT_ATOMS: atom_id res chain seq x y z
N MET A 1 4.30 -30.92 -0.43
CA MET A 1 3.06 -30.29 0.06
C MET A 1 2.51 -29.44 -1.08
N THR A 2 1.38 -29.81 -1.65
CA THR A 2 0.78 -29.06 -2.78
C THR A 2 0.03 -27.85 -2.20
N LEU A 3 0.30 -26.64 -2.71
CA LEU A 3 -0.42 -25.45 -2.32
C LEU A 3 -1.80 -25.46 -3.00
N GLU A 4 -2.85 -25.69 -2.23
CA GLU A 4 -4.21 -25.56 -2.73
C GLU A 4 -4.71 -24.12 -2.55
N LEU A 5 -5.12 -23.50 -3.65
CA LEU A 5 -5.72 -22.18 -3.68
C LEU A 5 -7.24 -22.28 -3.88
N ARG A 6 -7.97 -21.32 -3.33
CA ARG A 6 -9.41 -21.18 -3.53
C ARG A 6 -9.74 -21.06 -5.02
N LYS A 7 -10.66 -21.87 -5.53
CA LYS A 7 -11.02 -21.90 -6.95
C LYS A 7 -11.99 -20.77 -7.35
N GLN A 8 -12.90 -20.41 -6.46
CA GLN A 8 -13.86 -19.32 -6.71
C GLN A 8 -13.40 -18.07 -5.97
N TYR A 9 -13.04 -17.02 -6.71
CA TYR A 9 -12.53 -15.78 -6.17
C TYR A 9 -12.76 -14.62 -7.14
N LYS A 10 -12.96 -13.43 -6.59
CA LYS A 10 -12.91 -12.17 -7.33
C LYS A 10 -11.50 -11.61 -7.38
N TYR A 11 -10.73 -11.80 -6.30
CA TYR A 11 -9.35 -11.29 -6.22
C TYR A 11 -8.35 -12.43 -6.03
N ALA A 12 -7.34 -12.47 -6.91
CA ALA A 12 -6.20 -13.38 -6.75
C ALA A 12 -5.31 -12.93 -5.58
N LEU A 13 -5.18 -11.59 -5.41
CA LEU A 13 -4.36 -11.02 -4.35
C LEU A 13 -5.05 -9.81 -3.71
N VAL A 14 -5.02 -9.76 -2.38
CA VAL A 14 -5.37 -8.58 -1.60
C VAL A 14 -4.19 -8.18 -0.73
N VAL A 15 -3.88 -6.89 -0.68
CA VAL A 15 -2.78 -6.36 0.12
C VAL A 15 -3.24 -5.16 0.95
N PRO A 16 -3.11 -5.16 2.28
CA PRO A 16 -3.21 -3.95 3.06
C PRO A 16 -1.95 -3.12 2.88
N SER A 17 -2.07 -1.81 2.77
CA SER A 17 -0.91 -0.96 2.52
C SER A 17 -1.08 0.46 3.06
N SER A 18 0.03 1.03 3.51
CA SER A 18 0.16 2.46 3.70
C SER A 18 0.80 3.06 2.44
N MET A 19 -0.02 3.75 1.65
CA MET A 19 0.42 4.36 0.41
C MET A 19 1.09 5.71 0.62
N GLY A 20 2.18 5.94 -0.09
CA GLY A 20 2.88 7.21 -0.10
C GLY A 20 3.45 7.56 -1.47
N VAL A 21 4.31 8.54 -1.51
CA VAL A 21 5.00 8.95 -2.73
C VAL A 21 6.51 8.91 -2.55
N ARG A 22 7.18 8.43 -3.58
CA ARG A 22 8.63 8.53 -3.72
C ARG A 22 8.95 9.76 -4.54
N LEU A 23 9.87 10.57 -4.04
CA LEU A 23 10.46 11.69 -4.74
C LEU A 23 11.90 11.33 -5.10
N THR A 24 12.21 11.35 -6.39
CA THR A 24 13.52 10.99 -6.92
C THR A 24 14.05 12.15 -7.75
N PRO A 25 15.27 12.64 -7.50
CA PRO A 25 15.87 13.68 -8.33
C PRO A 25 15.97 13.22 -9.79
N ALA A 26 15.66 14.11 -10.72
CA ALA A 26 15.87 13.87 -12.13
C ALA A 26 17.36 13.81 -12.46
N ASN A 27 17.71 13.09 -13.52
CA ASN A 27 19.07 13.04 -14.09
C ASN A 27 20.18 12.58 -13.12
N GLY A 28 19.84 11.76 -12.12
CA GLY A 28 20.81 11.23 -11.16
C GLY A 28 21.45 12.29 -10.26
N GLN A 29 20.85 13.46 -10.12
CA GLN A 29 21.35 14.52 -9.23
C GLN A 29 21.18 14.13 -7.76
N PRO A 30 22.02 14.65 -6.85
CA PRO A 30 21.85 14.49 -5.42
C PRO A 30 20.56 15.18 -4.93
N MET A 31 19.89 14.59 -3.93
CA MET A 31 18.66 15.14 -3.35
C MET A 31 18.84 16.56 -2.75
N HIS A 32 20.03 16.92 -2.31
CA HIS A 32 20.34 18.23 -1.73
C HIS A 32 20.65 19.32 -2.76
N CYS A 33 20.68 18.99 -4.06
CA CYS A 33 20.88 19.96 -5.12
C CYS A 33 19.53 20.50 -5.63
N PRO A 34 19.46 21.77 -6.04
CA PRO A 34 18.29 22.32 -6.72
C PRO A 34 17.99 21.53 -8.00
N GLY A 35 16.73 21.24 -8.27
CA GLY A 35 16.35 20.52 -9.48
C GLY A 35 14.93 20.01 -9.48
N ALA A 36 14.57 19.35 -10.56
CA ALA A 36 13.27 18.68 -10.69
C ALA A 36 13.25 17.35 -9.92
N LEU A 37 12.13 17.05 -9.30
CA LEU A 37 11.86 15.76 -8.66
C LEU A 37 10.79 15.01 -9.44
N MET A 38 11.03 13.75 -9.73
CA MET A 38 10.04 12.82 -10.24
C MET A 38 9.24 12.24 -9.07
N MET A 39 7.93 12.19 -9.20
CA MET A 39 7.03 11.67 -8.18
C MET A 39 6.42 10.34 -8.63
N HIS A 40 6.48 9.32 -7.77
CA HIS A 40 5.93 7.99 -7.99
C HIS A 40 5.10 7.55 -6.78
N ALA A 41 3.93 6.96 -7.00
CA ALA A 41 3.22 6.30 -5.91
C ALA A 41 3.98 5.03 -5.49
N THR A 42 4.08 4.79 -4.19
CA THR A 42 4.91 3.70 -3.66
C THR A 42 4.37 3.09 -2.38
N SER A 43 4.52 1.79 -2.27
CA SER A 43 4.54 1.02 -1.04
C SER A 43 5.18 -0.34 -1.30
N ALA A 44 5.62 -1.02 -0.26
CA ALA A 44 6.17 -2.38 -0.40
C ALA A 44 5.11 -3.35 -0.94
N GLU A 45 3.91 -3.28 -0.40
CA GLU A 45 2.80 -4.18 -0.72
C GLU A 45 2.29 -3.95 -2.15
N THR A 46 2.20 -2.70 -2.61
CA THR A 46 1.77 -2.41 -3.98
C THR A 46 2.81 -2.79 -5.03
N ASN A 47 4.08 -2.93 -4.68
CA ASN A 47 5.08 -3.51 -5.58
C ASN A 47 4.73 -4.99 -5.86
N VAL A 48 4.36 -5.76 -4.84
CA VAL A 48 3.89 -7.15 -5.01
C VAL A 48 2.59 -7.20 -5.80
N ALA A 49 1.63 -6.32 -5.46
CA ALA A 49 0.35 -6.19 -6.16
C ALA A 49 0.54 -5.89 -7.67
N SER A 50 1.49 -5.03 -8.00
CA SER A 50 1.79 -4.66 -9.39
C SER A 50 2.25 -5.85 -10.23
N ILE A 51 3.06 -6.75 -9.68
CA ILE A 51 3.49 -7.97 -10.39
C ILE A 51 2.27 -8.81 -10.76
N SER A 52 1.38 -9.07 -9.78
CA SER A 52 0.16 -9.84 -10.02
C SER A 52 -0.75 -9.18 -11.06
N SER A 53 -0.93 -7.85 -10.98
CA SER A 53 -1.72 -7.10 -11.96
C SER A 53 -1.12 -7.14 -13.36
N CYS A 54 0.21 -7.02 -13.50
CA CYS A 54 0.90 -7.15 -14.79
C CYS A 54 0.69 -8.53 -15.44
N LEU A 55 0.50 -9.57 -14.61
CA LEU A 55 0.16 -10.93 -15.08
C LEU A 55 -1.34 -11.09 -15.40
N GLY A 56 -2.12 -10.01 -15.35
CA GLY A 56 -3.56 -10.03 -15.65
C GLY A 56 -4.44 -10.56 -14.52
N LEU A 57 -3.90 -10.75 -13.32
CA LEU A 57 -4.65 -11.22 -12.17
C LEU A 57 -5.38 -10.06 -11.47
N PRO A 58 -6.63 -10.28 -11.00
CA PRO A 58 -7.37 -9.26 -10.27
C PRO A 58 -6.79 -9.03 -8.88
N VAL A 59 -6.48 -7.78 -8.57
CA VAL A 59 -5.80 -7.37 -7.33
C VAL A 59 -6.56 -6.24 -6.65
N LYS A 60 -6.59 -6.24 -5.33
CA LYS A 60 -7.15 -5.14 -4.53
C LYS A 60 -6.18 -4.70 -3.42
N VAL A 61 -6.06 -3.39 -3.25
CA VAL A 61 -5.35 -2.74 -2.14
C VAL A 61 -6.36 -2.26 -1.09
N LEU A 62 -6.12 -2.55 0.17
CA LEU A 62 -6.84 -1.99 1.32
C LEU A 62 -5.97 -0.90 1.94
N THR A 63 -6.47 0.34 2.01
CA THR A 63 -5.65 1.47 2.47
C THR A 63 -6.49 2.58 3.12
N THR A 64 -5.86 3.69 3.46
CA THR A 64 -6.52 4.92 3.90
C THR A 64 -5.98 6.09 3.10
N PHE A 65 -6.82 7.10 2.87
CA PHE A 65 -6.44 8.28 2.12
C PHE A 65 -6.65 9.55 2.95
N VAL A 66 -5.82 10.56 2.73
CA VAL A 66 -6.11 11.90 3.24
C VAL A 66 -7.20 12.52 2.35
N LYS A 67 -8.31 12.93 2.97
CA LYS A 67 -9.47 13.50 2.26
C LYS A 67 -9.07 14.75 1.49
N ASP A 68 -9.57 14.89 0.28
CA ASP A 68 -9.35 16.02 -0.63
C ASP A 68 -7.87 16.34 -0.92
N SER A 69 -6.96 15.41 -0.65
CA SER A 69 -5.52 15.59 -0.88
C SER A 69 -5.16 15.35 -2.35
N PRO A 70 -4.43 16.29 -2.99
CA PRO A 70 -3.87 16.06 -4.34
C PRO A 70 -2.95 14.82 -4.41
N ILE A 71 -2.22 14.54 -3.32
CA ILE A 71 -1.38 13.34 -3.22
C ILE A 71 -2.24 12.07 -3.17
N ALA A 72 -3.36 12.08 -2.43
CA ALA A 72 -4.30 10.96 -2.45
C ALA A 72 -4.85 10.71 -3.86
N GLN A 73 -5.23 11.77 -4.58
CA GLN A 73 -5.71 11.66 -5.95
C GLN A 73 -4.62 11.11 -6.89
N PHE A 74 -3.37 11.58 -6.75
CA PHE A 74 -2.24 11.04 -7.50
C PHE A 74 -2.06 9.53 -7.27
N ILE A 75 -2.12 9.07 -6.00
CA ILE A 75 -2.02 7.66 -5.64
C ILE A 75 -3.17 6.85 -6.26
N LYS A 76 -4.41 7.35 -6.18
CA LYS A 76 -5.59 6.69 -6.77
C LYS A 76 -5.45 6.54 -8.29
N ASN A 77 -4.99 7.58 -8.96
CA ASN A 77 -4.76 7.56 -10.42
C ASN A 77 -3.66 6.54 -10.80
N ASP A 78 -2.59 6.47 -10.01
CA ASP A 78 -1.50 5.52 -10.24
C ASP A 78 -1.97 4.07 -10.02
N LEU A 79 -2.75 3.79 -8.98
CA LEU A 79 -3.36 2.46 -8.77
C LEU A 79 -4.28 2.08 -9.93
N ALA A 80 -5.12 3.00 -10.39
CA ALA A 80 -6.01 2.78 -11.53
C ALA A 80 -5.21 2.50 -12.83
N ALA A 81 -4.14 3.26 -13.10
CA ALA A 81 -3.26 3.05 -14.25
C ALA A 81 -2.61 1.65 -14.23
N ARG A 82 -2.30 1.14 -13.05
CA ARG A 82 -1.80 -0.24 -12.85
C ARG A 82 -2.91 -1.29 -12.81
N ARG A 83 -4.18 -0.94 -13.04
CA ARG A 83 -5.34 -1.85 -12.95
C ARG A 83 -5.46 -2.54 -11.58
N ILE A 84 -5.11 -1.84 -10.52
CA ILE A 84 -5.23 -2.31 -9.14
C ILE A 84 -6.47 -1.66 -8.52
N GLU A 85 -7.48 -2.45 -8.16
CA GLU A 85 -8.61 -1.96 -7.40
C GLU A 85 -8.15 -1.53 -5.99
N PHE A 86 -8.81 -0.53 -5.42
CA PHE A 86 -8.53 -0.11 -4.07
C PHE A 86 -9.82 0.14 -3.28
N GLU A 87 -9.72 -0.06 -1.99
CA GLU A 87 -10.77 0.23 -1.02
C GLU A 87 -10.16 0.88 0.21
N GLY A 88 -10.77 1.94 0.72
CA GLY A 88 -10.25 2.61 1.91
C GLY A 88 -11.07 3.83 2.27
N LYS A 89 -11.00 4.19 3.56
CA LYS A 89 -11.64 5.40 4.05
C LYS A 89 -10.83 6.64 3.72
N GLU A 90 -11.52 7.76 3.68
CA GLU A 90 -10.89 9.08 3.63
C GLU A 90 -10.87 9.70 5.03
N VAL A 91 -9.70 10.15 5.44
CA VAL A 91 -9.45 10.76 6.76
C VAL A 91 -9.18 12.25 6.56
N PRO A 92 -9.88 13.16 7.23
CA PRO A 92 -9.56 14.58 7.19
C PRO A 92 -8.11 14.84 7.60
N GLN A 93 -7.44 15.76 6.94
CA GLN A 93 -6.05 16.09 7.25
C GLN A 93 -5.87 16.55 8.70
N GLY A 94 -6.80 17.34 9.24
CA GLY A 94 -6.70 17.86 10.62
C GLY A 94 -5.73 19.03 10.76
N GLY A 95 -5.57 19.84 9.70
CA GLY A 95 -4.68 20.99 9.68
C GLY A 95 -3.23 20.68 9.26
N PRO A 96 -2.33 21.68 9.30
CA PRO A 96 -0.95 21.54 8.78
C PRO A 96 -0.11 20.46 9.50
N TRP A 97 -0.42 20.16 10.73
CA TRP A 97 0.28 19.18 11.59
C TRP A 97 -0.42 17.81 11.63
N GLY A 98 -1.51 17.66 10.87
CA GLY A 98 -2.31 16.45 10.86
C GLY A 98 -1.79 15.37 9.93
N TYR A 99 -2.72 14.56 9.41
CA TYR A 99 -2.38 13.42 8.58
C TYR A 99 -1.86 13.82 7.21
N ARG A 100 -0.94 13.01 6.69
CA ARG A 100 -0.44 13.08 5.31
C ARG A 100 -0.09 11.70 4.77
N HIS A 101 0.06 11.59 3.47
CA HIS A 101 0.74 10.43 2.87
C HIS A 101 2.25 10.55 3.12
N GLN A 102 2.90 9.44 3.38
CA GLN A 102 4.35 9.40 3.61
C GLN A 102 5.14 9.85 2.40
N PHE A 103 6.34 10.37 2.64
CA PHE A 103 7.34 10.65 1.61
C PHE A 103 8.53 9.70 1.72
N ASN A 104 8.97 9.19 0.59
CA ASN A 104 10.18 8.42 0.44
C ASN A 104 11.13 9.23 -0.46
N LEU A 105 12.13 9.88 0.15
CA LEU A 105 13.13 10.65 -0.57
C LEU A 105 14.22 9.70 -1.04
N ALA A 106 14.26 9.42 -2.34
CA ALA A 106 15.12 8.38 -2.91
C ALA A 106 16.08 8.97 -3.94
N ASP A 107 17.33 9.13 -3.53
CA ASP A 107 18.44 9.43 -4.42
C ASP A 107 19.02 8.13 -4.96
N SER A 108 18.93 7.90 -6.26
CA SER A 108 19.41 6.67 -6.90
C SER A 108 20.92 6.54 -6.97
N GLY A 109 21.66 7.58 -6.60
CA GLY A 109 23.10 7.64 -6.79
C GLY A 109 23.49 7.90 -8.25
N PHE A 110 24.77 8.15 -8.49
CA PHE A 110 25.35 8.29 -9.83
C PHE A 110 26.88 8.08 -9.78
N GLY A 111 27.43 7.27 -10.67
CA GLY A 111 28.86 6.95 -10.69
C GLY A 111 29.30 6.28 -9.38
N SER A 112 30.33 6.83 -8.72
CA SER A 112 30.83 6.35 -7.42
C SER A 112 29.95 6.77 -6.23
N ARG A 113 28.95 7.64 -6.42
CA ARG A 113 28.03 8.07 -5.37
C ARG A 113 26.94 7.04 -5.21
N GLY A 114 26.93 6.33 -4.08
CA GLY A 114 25.92 5.32 -3.76
C GLY A 114 24.51 5.91 -3.57
N PRO A 115 23.47 5.06 -3.67
CA PRO A 115 22.08 5.48 -3.44
C PRO A 115 21.85 5.85 -1.98
N ARG A 116 20.92 6.77 -1.75
CA ARG A 116 20.44 7.16 -0.41
C ARG A 116 18.92 7.22 -0.38
N VAL A 117 18.32 6.68 0.68
CA VAL A 117 16.88 6.72 0.89
C VAL A 117 16.59 7.25 2.29
N GLN A 118 15.68 8.20 2.36
CA GLN A 118 15.12 8.68 3.62
C GLN A 118 13.60 8.55 3.59
N ASN A 119 13.04 7.89 4.60
CA ASN A 119 11.60 7.78 4.78
C ASN A 119 11.12 8.86 5.74
N ASP A 120 10.19 9.68 5.32
CA ASP A 120 9.48 10.64 6.16
C ASP A 120 8.05 10.13 6.38
N ARG A 121 7.81 9.61 7.59
CA ARG A 121 6.55 8.99 7.99
C ARG A 121 5.81 9.77 9.08
N ALA A 122 6.22 10.99 9.40
CA ALA A 122 5.51 11.83 10.36
C ALA A 122 4.07 12.09 9.89
N GLY A 123 3.08 11.89 10.76
CA GLY A 123 1.68 12.07 10.42
C GLY A 123 1.12 11.12 9.36
N GLU A 124 1.76 9.99 9.11
CA GLU A 124 1.35 9.04 8.07
C GLU A 124 -0.08 8.52 8.29
N VAL A 125 -0.97 8.77 7.33
CA VAL A 125 -2.39 8.39 7.40
C VAL A 125 -2.60 6.87 7.46
N GLY A 126 -1.70 6.09 6.88
CA GLY A 126 -1.73 4.63 6.92
C GLY A 126 -1.74 4.04 8.33
N ARG A 127 -1.25 4.77 9.34
CA ARG A 127 -1.32 4.37 10.75
C ARG A 127 -2.75 4.27 11.29
N THR A 128 -3.72 4.86 10.61
CA THR A 128 -5.14 4.82 10.98
C THR A 128 -5.90 3.64 10.39
N LEU A 129 -5.22 2.78 9.61
CA LEU A 129 -5.84 1.61 8.99
C LEU A 129 -6.45 0.70 10.05
N ASN A 130 -7.73 0.42 9.93
CA ASN A 130 -8.50 -0.33 10.91
C ASN A 130 -9.44 -1.31 10.24
N VAL A 131 -9.63 -2.49 10.83
CA VAL A 131 -10.49 -3.54 10.29
C VAL A 131 -11.96 -3.10 10.17
N LYS A 132 -12.41 -2.22 11.05
CA LYS A 132 -13.77 -1.67 11.04
C LYS A 132 -14.10 -0.83 9.79
N ASP A 133 -13.07 -0.45 9.04
CA ASP A 133 -13.23 0.33 7.80
C ASP A 133 -13.56 -0.56 6.59
N PHE A 134 -13.56 -1.90 6.76
CA PHE A 134 -13.73 -2.88 5.68
C PHE A 134 -14.75 -3.95 6.04
N ASP A 135 -15.58 -4.32 5.08
CA ASP A 135 -16.47 -5.48 5.19
C ASP A 135 -15.72 -6.77 4.82
N LEU A 136 -15.08 -7.38 5.84
CA LEU A 136 -14.27 -8.59 5.64
C LEU A 136 -15.13 -9.81 5.27
N GLU A 137 -16.39 -9.87 5.71
CA GLU A 137 -17.31 -10.97 5.34
C GLU A 137 -17.68 -10.88 3.84
N ARG A 138 -17.91 -9.66 3.33
CA ARG A 138 -18.10 -9.43 1.90
C ARG A 138 -16.82 -9.80 1.14
N LEU A 139 -15.66 -9.30 1.57
CA LEU A 139 -14.39 -9.49 0.88
C LEU A 139 -13.97 -10.96 0.78
N PHE A 140 -13.91 -11.65 1.92
CA PHE A 140 -13.40 -13.03 1.96
C PHE A 140 -14.49 -14.07 1.74
N GLY A 141 -15.71 -13.82 2.24
CA GLY A 141 -16.84 -14.76 2.14
C GLY A 141 -17.50 -14.72 0.77
N LYS A 142 -18.02 -13.55 0.38
CA LYS A 142 -18.82 -13.39 -0.83
C LYS A 142 -18.00 -13.20 -2.10
N GLU A 143 -17.09 -12.21 -2.11
CA GLU A 143 -16.24 -11.92 -3.28
C GLU A 143 -15.14 -12.97 -3.46
N GLY A 144 -14.53 -13.40 -2.39
CA GLY A 144 -13.49 -14.42 -2.39
C GLY A 144 -12.12 -13.86 -2.75
N VAL A 145 -11.11 -14.32 -2.00
CA VAL A 145 -9.70 -13.94 -2.16
C VAL A 145 -8.85 -15.21 -2.13
N GLN A 146 -7.92 -15.37 -3.06
CA GLN A 146 -7.00 -16.50 -3.04
C GLN A 146 -5.88 -16.29 -2.03
N ILE A 147 -5.22 -15.13 -2.07
CA ILE A 147 -4.06 -14.82 -1.24
C ILE A 147 -4.22 -13.43 -0.63
N VAL A 148 -3.95 -13.30 0.66
CA VAL A 148 -3.63 -12.02 1.32
C VAL A 148 -2.14 -11.96 1.52
N HIS A 149 -1.49 -10.89 1.04
CA HIS A 149 -0.08 -10.64 1.32
C HIS A 149 0.05 -9.54 2.38
N LEU A 150 0.74 -9.87 3.45
CA LEU A 150 1.07 -8.96 4.55
C LEU A 150 2.57 -8.69 4.52
N SER A 151 2.98 -7.48 4.90
CA SER A 151 4.39 -7.16 5.12
C SER A 151 4.64 -6.77 6.59
N GLY A 152 5.86 -6.96 7.03
CA GLY A 152 6.27 -6.51 8.36
C GLY A 152 6.16 -4.99 8.54
N LEU A 153 6.23 -4.23 7.45
CA LEU A 153 6.12 -2.78 7.48
C LEU A 153 4.73 -2.33 7.96
N ILE A 154 3.67 -2.81 7.30
CA ILE A 154 2.30 -2.39 7.65
C ILE A 154 1.93 -2.82 9.07
N GLY A 155 2.34 -4.01 9.50
CA GLY A 155 2.08 -4.51 10.85
C GLY A 155 2.81 -3.73 11.95
N ALA A 156 3.91 -3.05 11.61
CA ALA A 156 4.76 -2.32 12.57
C ALA A 156 4.52 -0.80 12.60
N LEU A 157 3.61 -0.26 11.79
CA LEU A 157 3.37 1.19 11.72
C LEU A 157 2.74 1.75 12.99
N SER A 158 1.82 1.03 13.58
CA SER A 158 1.14 1.39 14.83
C SER A 158 0.52 0.15 15.48
N PRO A 159 0.13 0.21 16.77
CA PRO A 159 -0.63 -0.87 17.41
C PRO A 159 -1.91 -1.23 16.67
N GLU A 160 -2.60 -0.22 16.11
CA GLU A 160 -3.84 -0.38 15.35
C GLU A 160 -3.61 -1.17 14.06
N THR A 161 -2.55 -0.86 13.31
CA THR A 161 -2.21 -1.59 12.08
C THR A 161 -1.73 -3.00 12.37
N GLY A 162 -1.03 -3.22 13.47
CA GLY A 162 -0.68 -4.56 13.95
C GLY A 162 -1.92 -5.40 14.23
N GLN A 163 -2.87 -4.85 14.99
CA GLN A 163 -4.15 -5.49 15.27
C GLN A 163 -4.96 -5.73 13.98
N PHE A 164 -5.00 -4.73 13.07
CA PHE A 164 -5.63 -4.87 11.76
C PHE A 164 -5.06 -6.06 10.97
N CYS A 165 -3.75 -6.21 10.88
CA CYS A 165 -3.12 -7.33 10.19
C CYS A 165 -3.51 -8.69 10.80
N LEU A 166 -3.56 -8.78 12.14
CA LEU A 166 -3.97 -10.00 12.83
C LEU A 166 -5.45 -10.37 12.55
N GLU A 167 -6.35 -9.39 12.60
CA GLU A 167 -7.77 -9.61 12.34
C GLU A 167 -8.03 -9.94 10.88
N LEU A 168 -7.35 -9.26 9.96
CA LEU A 168 -7.40 -9.56 8.53
C LEU A 168 -6.93 -11.00 8.25
N ALA A 169 -5.81 -11.42 8.86
CA ALA A 169 -5.29 -12.77 8.72
C ALA A 169 -6.26 -13.83 9.26
N ARG A 170 -6.89 -13.57 10.42
CA ARG A 170 -7.90 -14.46 11.00
C ARG A 170 -9.12 -14.61 10.09
N ALA A 171 -9.63 -13.49 9.56
CA ALA A 171 -10.75 -13.49 8.64
C ALA A 171 -10.40 -14.23 7.33
N ALA A 172 -9.23 -13.96 6.76
CA ALA A 172 -8.73 -14.66 5.58
C ALA A 172 -8.67 -16.17 5.79
N LYS A 173 -8.08 -16.60 6.91
CA LYS A 173 -7.97 -18.02 7.26
C LYS A 173 -9.33 -18.70 7.46
N LYS A 174 -10.28 -18.01 8.11
CA LYS A 174 -11.67 -18.50 8.31
C LYS A 174 -12.35 -18.85 6.98
N HIS A 175 -12.07 -18.10 5.91
CA HIS A 175 -12.66 -18.29 4.59
C HIS A 175 -11.76 -19.05 3.60
N GLY A 176 -10.71 -19.72 4.06
CA GLY A 176 -9.83 -20.54 3.22
C GLY A 176 -8.87 -19.75 2.32
N THR A 177 -8.73 -18.43 2.54
CA THR A 177 -7.73 -17.61 1.87
C THR A 177 -6.34 -17.90 2.41
N ARG A 178 -5.35 -18.03 1.54
CA ARG A 178 -3.94 -18.23 1.93
C ARG A 178 -3.32 -16.90 2.36
N ILE A 179 -2.35 -16.99 3.26
CA ILE A 179 -1.61 -15.84 3.76
C ILE A 179 -0.16 -15.96 3.29
N SER A 180 0.34 -14.87 2.71
CA SER A 180 1.75 -14.65 2.39
C SER A 180 2.28 -13.56 3.31
N PHE A 181 3.49 -13.77 3.86
CA PHE A 181 4.18 -12.80 4.72
C PHE A 181 5.66 -12.72 4.33
#